data_65f50753f644d9a13a7289ef804195f6
#
_entry.id   65f50753f644d9a13a7289ef804195f6
#
_cell.length_a   1.000
_cell.length_b   1.000
_cell.length_c   1.000
_cell.angle_alpha   90.00
_cell.angle_beta   90.00
_cell.angle_gamma   90.00
#
_symmetry.space_group_name_H-M   'P 1'
#
loop_
_entity.id
_entity.type
_entity.pdbx_description
1 polymer ?
#
loop_
_entity_poly.entity_id
_entity_poly.type
_entity_poly.pdbx_seq_one_letter_code
_entity_poly.pdbx_strand_id
1 'polypeptide(L)'
;TIKYGSVVFVVGGIFQGFASKMAHLIIGRSISGLGVGLLSTIVPIYQSEISPPHNRGKLACIEFTGNIVGYATSVWIDYGCSFIEGNLSWRIPLLLQSVIGFALFCGTFIIVETPRWLLNHDHDVEGLIVIADLHSDGDVQDQRAKDEFHTIKEPVIISRMEGEGKSYREIFKRYTRRILIA
;
A
#
# COMPACT_ATOMS: atom_id res chain seq x y z
N THR A 1 -2.83 -3.02 -7.27
CA THR A 1 -2.72 -1.56 -7.11
C THR A 1 -1.40 -1.16 -6.45
N ILE A 2 -0.90 -1.89 -5.40
CA ILE A 2 0.41 -1.61 -4.75
C ILE A 2 1.55 -1.61 -5.77
N LYS A 3 1.57 -2.59 -6.70
CA LYS A 3 2.57 -2.67 -7.79
C LYS A 3 2.61 -1.39 -8.65
N TYR A 4 1.45 -0.85 -9.01
CA TYR A 4 1.38 0.40 -9.80
C TYR A 4 1.85 1.62 -9.00
N GLY A 5 1.45 1.71 -7.72
CA GLY A 5 1.90 2.79 -6.84
C GLY A 5 3.42 2.83 -6.65
N SER A 6 4.04 1.65 -6.44
CA SER A 6 5.50 1.54 -6.31
C SER A 6 6.26 1.88 -7.60
N VAL A 7 5.74 1.47 -8.78
CA VAL A 7 6.35 1.86 -10.06
C VAL A 7 6.30 3.38 -10.26
N VAL A 8 5.15 4.00 -10.04
CA VAL A 8 5.00 5.47 -10.17
C VAL A 8 5.95 6.20 -9.22
N PHE A 9 6.08 5.71 -7.99
CA PHE A 9 7.00 6.26 -7.00
C PHE A 9 8.47 6.16 -7.44
N VAL A 10 8.90 4.99 -7.93
CA VAL A 10 10.28 4.77 -8.43
C VAL A 10 10.59 5.66 -9.62
N VAL A 11 9.68 5.72 -10.61
CA VAL A 11 9.85 6.57 -11.80
C VAL A 11 9.99 8.04 -11.38
N GLY A 12 9.13 8.53 -10.49
CA GLY A 12 9.21 9.88 -9.96
C GLY A 12 10.54 10.15 -9.22
N GLY A 13 11.01 9.19 -8.42
CA GLY A 13 12.27 9.28 -7.69
C GLY A 13 13.50 9.33 -8.61
N ILE A 14 13.55 8.48 -9.64
CA ILE A 14 14.62 8.50 -10.64
C ILE A 14 14.64 9.85 -11.36
N PHE A 15 13.46 10.34 -11.76
CA PHE A 15 13.34 11.63 -12.46
C PHE A 15 13.86 12.79 -11.60
N GLN A 16 13.66 12.75 -10.28
CA GLN A 16 14.22 13.70 -9.33
C GLN A 16 15.74 13.60 -9.21
N GLY A 17 16.29 12.38 -9.11
CA GLY A 17 17.73 12.16 -8.95
C GLY A 17 18.56 12.72 -10.13
N PHE A 18 18.01 12.69 -11.35
CA PHE A 18 18.63 13.22 -12.55
C PHE A 18 18.19 14.65 -12.89
N ALA A 19 17.49 15.34 -12.00
CA ALA A 19 17.03 16.70 -12.26
C ALA A 19 18.22 17.66 -12.43
N SER A 20 18.21 18.41 -13.55
CA SER A 20 19.18 19.46 -13.84
C SER A 20 18.61 20.88 -13.68
N LYS A 21 17.26 20.99 -13.65
CA LYS A 21 16.53 22.25 -13.50
C LYS A 21 15.45 22.08 -12.43
N MET A 22 15.09 23.19 -11.78
CA MET A 22 14.03 23.20 -10.76
C MET A 22 12.70 22.64 -11.28
N ALA A 23 12.33 22.91 -12.54
CA ALA A 23 11.13 22.39 -13.17
C ALA A 23 11.11 20.85 -13.21
N HIS A 24 12.25 20.20 -13.52
CA HIS A 24 12.33 18.74 -13.53
C HIS A 24 12.13 18.16 -12.13
N LEU A 25 12.66 18.83 -11.10
CA LEU A 25 12.50 18.41 -9.70
C LEU A 25 11.04 18.51 -9.25
N ILE A 26 10.33 19.58 -9.61
CA ILE A 26 8.90 19.77 -9.29
C ILE A 26 8.06 18.68 -9.96
N ILE A 27 8.28 18.41 -11.26
CA ILE A 27 7.57 17.36 -11.99
C ILE A 27 7.83 16.00 -11.35
N GLY A 28 9.09 15.66 -11.07
CA GLY A 28 9.45 14.41 -10.41
C GLY A 28 8.80 14.25 -9.02
N ARG A 29 8.76 15.34 -8.23
CA ARG A 29 8.03 15.38 -6.93
C ARG A 29 6.54 15.15 -7.09
N SER A 30 5.91 15.74 -8.08
CA SER A 30 4.49 15.53 -8.35
C SER A 30 4.18 14.07 -8.71
N ILE A 31 5.02 13.46 -9.56
CA ILE A 31 4.87 12.06 -9.95
C ILE A 31 5.09 11.13 -8.74
N SER A 32 6.17 11.31 -7.99
CA SER A 32 6.44 10.48 -6.80
C SER A 32 5.38 10.68 -5.72
N GLY A 33 4.86 11.91 -5.56
CA GLY A 33 3.77 12.23 -4.64
C GLY A 33 2.47 11.46 -4.97
N LEU A 34 2.13 11.32 -6.24
CA LEU A 34 1.00 10.48 -6.66
C LEU A 34 1.24 9.01 -6.28
N GLY A 35 2.47 8.50 -6.46
CA GLY A 35 2.83 7.15 -6.02
C GLY A 35 2.68 6.95 -4.52
N VAL A 36 3.19 7.89 -3.71
CA VAL A 36 3.06 7.88 -2.24
C VAL A 36 1.59 7.94 -1.84
N GLY A 37 0.78 8.81 -2.46
CA GLY A 37 -0.65 8.94 -2.16
C GLY A 37 -1.41 7.63 -2.38
N LEU A 38 -1.12 6.90 -3.46
CA LEU A 38 -1.68 5.59 -3.72
C LEU A 38 -1.23 4.56 -2.67
N LEU A 39 0.05 4.51 -2.36
CA LEU A 39 0.60 3.55 -1.39
C LEU A 39 0.08 3.82 0.02
N SER A 40 0.07 5.07 0.47
CA SER A 40 -0.41 5.45 1.82
C SER A 40 -1.88 5.14 2.06
N THR A 41 -2.68 5.05 0.99
CA THR A 41 -4.10 4.65 1.10
C THR A 41 -4.26 3.13 1.09
N ILE A 42 -3.52 2.43 0.23
CA ILE A 42 -3.73 1.01 -0.03
C ILE A 42 -3.03 0.12 0.99
N VAL A 43 -1.84 0.52 1.48
CA VAL A 43 -1.09 -0.30 2.44
C VAL A 43 -1.87 -0.52 3.75
N PRO A 44 -2.48 0.49 4.40
CA PRO A 44 -3.30 0.27 5.59
C PRO A 44 -4.53 -0.60 5.31
N ILE A 45 -5.16 -0.45 4.14
CA ILE A 45 -6.30 -1.29 3.74
C ILE A 45 -5.85 -2.75 3.61
N TYR A 46 -4.79 -3.01 2.86
CA TYR A 46 -4.21 -4.33 2.71
C TYR A 46 -3.88 -4.97 4.07
N GLN A 47 -3.22 -4.21 4.95
CA GLN A 47 -2.87 -4.64 6.27
C GLN A 47 -4.09 -4.98 7.13
N SER A 48 -5.15 -4.19 7.05
CA SER A 48 -6.41 -4.43 7.78
C SER A 48 -7.16 -5.67 7.28
N GLU A 49 -7.03 -6.02 5.99
CA GLU A 49 -7.66 -7.19 5.38
C GLU A 49 -6.94 -8.50 5.70
N ILE A 50 -5.60 -8.46 5.83
CA ILE A 50 -4.79 -9.65 6.19
C ILE A 50 -4.75 -9.88 7.70
N SER A 51 -4.90 -8.81 8.48
CA SER A 51 -4.75 -8.90 9.93
C SER A 51 -5.96 -9.53 10.62
N PRO A 52 -5.76 -10.52 11.51
CA PRO A 52 -6.81 -11.01 12.38
C PRO A 52 -7.43 -9.87 13.20
N PRO A 53 -8.74 -9.89 13.48
CA PRO A 53 -9.43 -8.81 14.19
C PRO A 53 -8.77 -8.42 15.51
N HIS A 54 -8.23 -9.40 16.23
CA HIS A 54 -7.54 -9.20 17.50
C HIS A 54 -6.22 -8.42 17.38
N ASN A 55 -5.51 -8.51 16.26
CA ASN A 55 -4.16 -7.94 16.07
C ASN A 55 -4.15 -6.65 15.20
N ARG A 56 -5.27 -6.21 14.67
CA ARG A 56 -5.35 -5.03 13.77
C ARG A 56 -4.73 -3.78 14.38
N GLY A 57 -5.05 -3.48 15.64
CA GLY A 57 -4.48 -2.33 16.34
C GLY A 57 -2.97 -2.43 16.55
N LYS A 58 -2.47 -3.62 16.89
CA LYS A 58 -1.03 -3.85 17.07
C LYS A 58 -0.25 -3.64 15.77
N LEU A 59 -0.76 -4.15 14.66
CA LEU A 59 -0.13 -3.98 13.35
C LEU A 59 -0.14 -2.52 12.89
N ALA A 60 -1.24 -1.79 13.09
CA ALA A 60 -1.30 -0.36 12.82
C ALA A 60 -0.25 0.42 13.64
N CYS A 61 -0.08 0.10 14.93
CA CYS A 61 0.97 0.72 15.74
C CYS A 61 2.38 0.42 15.23
N ILE A 62 2.64 -0.80 14.75
CA ILE A 62 3.93 -1.17 14.15
C ILE A 62 4.19 -0.38 12.88
N GLU A 63 3.19 -0.21 12.03
CA GLU A 63 3.27 0.61 10.80
C GLU A 63 3.62 2.07 11.14
N PHE A 64 2.90 2.68 12.08
CA PHE A 64 3.19 4.04 12.53
C PHE A 64 4.59 4.18 13.12
N THR A 65 5.03 3.22 13.92
CA THR A 65 6.38 3.20 14.49
C THR A 65 7.42 3.09 13.38
N GLY A 66 7.21 2.21 12.40
CA GLY A 66 8.07 2.09 11.22
C GLY A 66 8.18 3.40 10.44
N ASN A 67 7.07 4.12 10.28
CA ASN A 67 7.04 5.42 9.61
C ASN A 67 7.90 6.46 10.37
N ILE A 68 7.75 6.54 11.69
CA ILE A 68 8.55 7.46 12.53
C ILE A 68 10.04 7.12 12.46
N VAL A 69 10.40 5.84 12.55
CA VAL A 69 11.79 5.39 12.44
C VAL A 69 12.35 5.72 11.04
N GLY A 70 11.57 5.50 9.98
CA GLY A 70 11.95 5.86 8.61
C GLY A 70 12.18 7.37 8.46
N TYR A 71 11.30 8.19 9.04
CA TYR A 71 11.46 9.64 9.04
C TYR A 71 12.75 10.08 9.78
N ALA A 72 12.97 9.56 10.98
CA ALA A 72 14.18 9.86 11.74
C ALA A 72 15.46 9.46 10.97
N THR A 73 15.45 8.27 10.35
CA THR A 73 16.55 7.79 9.53
C THR A 73 16.81 8.70 8.33
N SER A 74 15.76 9.16 7.64
CA SER A 74 15.91 10.07 6.49
C SER A 74 16.57 11.39 6.88
N VAL A 75 16.18 11.98 8.03
CA VAL A 75 16.77 13.23 8.54
C VAL A 75 18.26 13.04 8.85
N TRP A 76 18.65 11.91 9.44
CA TRP A 76 20.07 11.63 9.70
C TRP A 76 20.87 11.44 8.41
N ILE A 77 20.30 10.80 7.41
CA ILE A 77 20.95 10.66 6.09
C ILE A 77 21.11 12.02 5.42
N ASP A 78 20.06 12.86 5.44
CA ASP A 78 20.12 14.22 4.88
C ASP A 78 21.18 15.07 5.58
N TYR A 79 21.25 14.98 6.91
CA TYR A 79 22.28 15.65 7.69
C TYR A 79 23.67 15.15 7.30
N GLY A 80 23.89 13.85 7.20
CA GLY A 80 25.16 13.28 6.76
C GLY A 80 25.55 13.72 5.34
N CYS A 81 24.59 13.80 4.43
CA CYS A 81 24.81 14.26 3.06
C CYS A 81 25.10 15.77 2.97
N SER A 82 24.71 16.56 3.97
CA SER A 82 24.97 18.01 4.00
C SER A 82 26.46 18.37 4.11
N PHE A 83 27.31 17.46 4.59
CA PHE A 83 28.76 17.63 4.66
C PHE A 83 29.45 17.39 3.31
N ILE A 84 28.75 16.89 2.32
CA ILE A 84 29.28 16.63 0.98
C ILE A 84 29.16 17.91 0.17
N GLU A 85 30.27 18.45 -0.33
CA GLU A 85 30.28 19.64 -1.17
C GLU A 85 29.77 19.32 -2.59
N GLY A 86 28.94 20.22 -3.14
CA GLY A 86 28.48 20.16 -4.53
C GLY A 86 27.08 19.57 -4.72
N ASN A 87 26.77 19.22 -5.98
CA ASN A 87 25.45 18.73 -6.39
C ASN A 87 25.09 17.33 -5.86
N LEU A 88 26.04 16.60 -5.29
CA LEU A 88 25.82 15.27 -4.75
C LEU A 88 25.06 15.31 -3.41
N SER A 89 25.21 16.38 -2.64
CA SER A 89 24.57 16.56 -1.34
C SER A 89 23.06 16.31 -1.38
N TRP A 90 22.36 16.86 -2.34
CA TRP A 90 20.90 16.72 -2.48
C TRP A 90 20.48 15.56 -3.38
N ARG A 91 21.36 15.09 -4.28
CA ARG A 91 21.05 13.97 -5.19
C ARG A 91 21.09 12.61 -4.50
N ILE A 92 22.01 12.40 -3.57
CA ILE A 92 22.17 11.12 -2.87
C ILE A 92 20.87 10.74 -2.13
N PRO A 93 20.24 11.58 -1.31
CA PRO A 93 19.00 11.26 -0.64
C PRO A 93 17.84 10.91 -1.61
N LEU A 94 17.75 11.64 -2.72
CA LEU A 94 16.70 11.40 -3.73
C LEU A 94 16.93 10.07 -4.48
N LEU A 95 18.16 9.71 -4.77
CA LEU A 95 18.48 8.41 -5.37
C LEU A 95 18.26 7.27 -4.37
N LEU A 96 18.62 7.47 -3.10
CA LEU A 96 18.37 6.48 -2.04
C LEU A 96 16.88 6.20 -1.88
N GLN A 97 16.03 7.23 -1.94
CA GLN A 97 14.58 7.09 -1.98
C GLN A 97 14.13 6.16 -3.12
N SER A 98 14.72 6.30 -4.31
CA SER A 98 14.40 5.46 -5.46
C SER A 98 14.83 4.01 -5.27
N VAL A 99 15.97 3.78 -4.62
CA VAL A 99 16.46 2.42 -4.29
C VAL A 99 15.50 1.74 -3.31
N ILE A 100 15.06 2.44 -2.27
CA ILE A 100 14.08 1.92 -1.30
C ILE A 100 12.74 1.64 -2.00
N GLY A 101 12.29 2.55 -2.87
CA GLY A 101 11.08 2.33 -3.68
C GLY A 101 11.19 1.12 -4.59
N PHE A 102 12.35 0.88 -5.18
CA PHE A 102 12.62 -0.31 -6.00
C PHE A 102 12.62 -1.58 -5.16
N ALA A 103 13.20 -1.56 -3.96
CA ALA A 103 13.14 -2.68 -3.03
C ALA A 103 11.68 -2.99 -2.62
N LEU A 104 10.87 -1.95 -2.38
CA LEU A 104 9.43 -2.11 -2.15
C LEU A 104 8.75 -2.77 -3.36
N PHE A 105 9.04 -2.31 -4.57
CA PHE A 105 8.50 -2.91 -5.79
C PHE A 105 8.85 -4.40 -5.91
N CYS A 106 10.10 -4.78 -5.68
CA CYS A 106 10.51 -6.19 -5.64
C CYS A 106 9.74 -6.96 -4.55
N GLY A 107 9.55 -6.37 -3.37
CA GLY A 107 8.76 -6.96 -2.29
C GLY A 107 7.32 -7.25 -2.67
N THR A 108 6.72 -6.46 -3.57
CA THR A 108 5.32 -6.69 -4.01
C THR A 108 5.12 -7.97 -4.82
N PHE A 109 6.18 -8.61 -5.31
CA PHE A 109 6.07 -9.92 -5.98
C PHE A 109 5.99 -11.08 -4.99
N ILE A 110 6.42 -10.87 -3.75
CA ILE A 110 6.38 -11.87 -2.68
C ILE A 110 5.04 -11.81 -1.94
N ILE A 111 4.39 -10.64 -1.98
CA ILE A 111 3.14 -10.41 -1.28
C ILE A 111 1.99 -11.17 -1.95
N VAL A 112 1.26 -11.96 -1.18
CA VAL A 112 0.07 -12.72 -1.60
C VAL A 112 -1.11 -11.75 -1.77
N GLU A 113 -2.02 -12.04 -2.72
CA GLU A 113 -3.25 -11.26 -2.89
C GLU A 113 -4.15 -11.38 -1.65
N THR A 114 -4.97 -10.35 -1.37
CA THR A 114 -5.83 -10.39 -0.19
C THR A 114 -6.91 -11.47 -0.32
N PRO A 115 -7.29 -12.15 0.79
CA PRO A 115 -8.36 -13.15 0.77
C PRO A 115 -9.66 -12.60 0.18
N ARG A 116 -10.00 -11.36 0.49
CA ARG A 116 -11.19 -10.70 -0.02
C ARG A 116 -11.17 -10.50 -1.53
N TRP A 117 -10.02 -10.18 -2.10
CA TRP A 117 -9.87 -10.05 -3.55
C TRP A 117 -10.00 -11.41 -4.24
N LEU A 118 -9.39 -12.47 -3.69
CA LEU A 118 -9.48 -13.83 -4.19
C LEU A 118 -10.94 -14.32 -4.20
N LEU A 119 -11.66 -14.12 -3.12
CA LEU A 119 -13.07 -14.50 -3.02
C LEU A 119 -13.97 -13.69 -3.97
N ASN A 120 -13.61 -12.43 -4.23
CA ASN A 120 -14.36 -11.59 -5.17
C ASN A 120 -14.16 -12.02 -6.64
N HIS A 121 -13.08 -12.74 -6.95
CA HIS A 121 -12.78 -13.24 -8.30
C HIS A 121 -13.01 -14.76 -8.46
N ASP A 122 -13.81 -15.37 -7.59
CA ASP A 122 -14.15 -16.82 -7.61
C ASP A 122 -12.95 -17.77 -7.41
N HIS A 123 -11.85 -17.28 -6.82
CA HIS A 123 -10.72 -18.09 -6.39
C HIS A 123 -10.91 -18.59 -4.94
N ASP A 124 -12.04 -19.29 -4.71
CA ASP A 124 -12.46 -19.71 -3.37
C ASP A 124 -11.43 -20.63 -2.68
N VAL A 125 -10.80 -21.53 -3.44
CA VAL A 125 -9.82 -22.48 -2.89
C VAL A 125 -8.55 -21.77 -2.45
N GLU A 126 -8.04 -20.85 -3.29
CA GLU A 126 -6.85 -20.06 -2.96
C GLU A 126 -7.12 -19.11 -1.78
N GLY A 127 -8.31 -18.49 -1.76
CA GLY A 127 -8.76 -17.66 -0.65
C GLY A 127 -8.82 -18.40 0.67
N LEU A 128 -9.31 -19.65 0.67
CA LEU A 128 -9.36 -20.50 1.84
C LEU A 128 -7.95 -20.91 2.33
N ILE A 129 -7.04 -21.22 1.42
CA ILE A 129 -5.64 -21.54 1.75
C ILE A 129 -4.98 -20.34 2.42
N VAL A 130 -5.12 -19.13 1.85
CA VAL A 130 -4.53 -17.92 2.42
C VAL A 130 -5.13 -17.60 3.80
N ILE A 131 -6.44 -17.81 4.00
CA ILE A 131 -7.07 -17.64 5.31
C ILE A 131 -6.54 -18.67 6.31
N ALA A 132 -6.37 -19.92 5.91
CA ALA A 132 -5.82 -20.97 6.76
C ALA A 132 -4.37 -20.67 7.17
N ASP A 133 -3.54 -20.21 6.26
CA ASP A 133 -2.16 -19.80 6.54
C ASP A 133 -2.09 -18.62 7.54
N LEU A 134 -3.05 -17.69 7.46
CA LEU A 134 -3.08 -16.51 8.32
C LEU A 134 -3.67 -16.76 9.71
N HIS A 135 -4.62 -17.70 9.85
CA HIS A 135 -5.43 -17.84 11.06
C HIS A 135 -5.30 -19.21 11.74
N SER A 136 -4.75 -20.23 11.07
CA SER A 136 -4.76 -21.63 11.52
C SER A 136 -3.48 -22.39 11.17
N ASP A 137 -2.34 -21.72 11.10
CA ASP A 137 -1.02 -22.31 10.81
C ASP A 137 -1.03 -23.25 9.56
N GLY A 138 -1.86 -22.96 8.56
CA GLY A 138 -1.97 -23.72 7.33
C GLY A 138 -2.99 -24.87 7.36
N ASP A 139 -3.72 -25.09 8.46
CA ASP A 139 -4.74 -26.14 8.51
C ASP A 139 -6.08 -25.65 7.93
N VAL A 140 -6.36 -26.09 6.71
CA VAL A 140 -7.61 -25.79 5.98
C VAL A 140 -8.84 -26.44 6.62
N GLN A 141 -8.66 -27.46 7.47
CA GLN A 141 -9.76 -28.16 8.13
C GLN A 141 -10.16 -27.51 9.47
N ASP A 142 -9.37 -26.59 9.98
CA ASP A 142 -9.67 -25.89 11.24
C ASP A 142 -10.99 -25.11 11.11
N GLN A 143 -11.84 -25.24 12.14
CA GLN A 143 -13.12 -24.56 12.23
C GLN A 143 -12.96 -23.03 12.17
N ARG A 144 -11.88 -22.49 12.73
CA ARG A 144 -11.59 -21.04 12.72
C ARG A 144 -11.38 -20.51 11.31
N ALA A 145 -10.64 -21.25 10.47
CA ALA A 145 -10.43 -20.87 9.08
C ALA A 145 -11.75 -20.89 8.28
N LYS A 146 -12.62 -21.87 8.55
CA LYS A 146 -13.93 -21.97 7.91
C LYS A 146 -14.90 -20.85 8.34
N ASP A 147 -14.92 -20.53 9.61
CA ASP A 147 -15.77 -19.46 10.16
C ASP A 147 -15.34 -18.09 9.61
N GLU A 148 -14.04 -17.81 9.54
CA GLU A 148 -13.53 -16.58 8.95
C GLU A 148 -13.78 -16.51 7.44
N PHE A 149 -13.65 -17.64 6.73
CA PHE A 149 -14.00 -17.73 5.32
C PHE A 149 -15.47 -17.37 5.07
N HIS A 150 -16.40 -17.90 5.86
CA HIS A 150 -17.82 -17.56 5.76
C HIS A 150 -18.08 -16.09 6.09
N THR A 151 -17.42 -15.56 7.11
CA THR A 151 -17.54 -14.15 7.52
C THR A 151 -17.08 -13.19 6.43
N ILE A 152 -16.05 -13.55 5.65
CA ILE A 152 -15.56 -12.72 4.55
C ILE A 152 -16.39 -12.93 3.29
N LYS A 153 -16.86 -14.16 3.03
CA LYS A 153 -17.60 -14.52 1.82
C LYS A 153 -19.03 -13.96 1.79
N GLU A 154 -19.73 -13.94 2.91
CA GLU A 154 -21.10 -13.41 2.99
C GLU A 154 -21.22 -11.95 2.51
N PRO A 155 -20.43 -10.99 3.01
CA PRO A 155 -20.47 -9.61 2.52
C PRO A 155 -20.09 -9.48 1.04
N VAL A 156 -19.18 -10.34 0.54
CA VAL A 156 -18.79 -10.34 -0.87
C VAL A 156 -19.97 -10.78 -1.75
N ILE A 157 -20.69 -11.81 -1.37
CA ILE A 157 -21.88 -12.30 -2.10
C ILE A 157 -22.99 -11.23 -2.08
N ILE A 158 -23.27 -10.62 -0.92
CA ILE A 158 -24.26 -9.54 -0.79
C ILE A 158 -23.90 -8.36 -1.68
N SER A 159 -22.64 -7.94 -1.69
CA SER A 159 -22.13 -6.86 -2.54
C SER A 159 -22.34 -7.15 -4.03
N ARG A 160 -22.13 -8.41 -4.46
CA ARG A 160 -22.41 -8.85 -5.83
C ARG A 160 -23.90 -8.85 -6.16
N MET A 161 -24.75 -9.30 -5.23
CA MET A 161 -26.21 -9.32 -5.41
C MET A 161 -26.81 -7.91 -5.46
N GLU A 162 -26.26 -6.96 -4.70
CA GLU A 162 -26.67 -5.55 -4.72
C GLU A 162 -26.23 -4.81 -5.98
N GLY A 163 -25.49 -5.47 -6.85
CA GLY A 163 -24.95 -4.98 -8.12
C GLY A 163 -23.69 -4.18 -7.95
N GLU A 164 -22.57 -4.71 -8.42
CA GLU A 164 -21.29 -4.00 -8.60
C GLU A 164 -21.38 -2.79 -9.56
N GLY A 165 -22.55 -2.33 -9.86
CA GLY A 165 -22.85 -1.30 -10.85
C GLY A 165 -22.93 0.12 -10.32
N LYS A 166 -22.48 0.40 -9.08
CA LYS A 166 -22.38 1.81 -8.65
C LYS A 166 -21.16 2.44 -9.30
N SER A 167 -21.38 2.94 -10.53
CA SER A 167 -20.41 3.71 -11.28
C SER A 167 -19.79 4.77 -10.35
N TYR A 168 -18.47 4.97 -10.43
CA TYR A 168 -17.75 6.04 -9.71
C TYR A 168 -18.47 7.38 -9.80
N ARG A 169 -19.19 7.63 -10.89
CA ARG A 169 -20.03 8.83 -11.10
C ARG A 169 -21.21 8.90 -10.12
N GLU A 170 -21.86 7.78 -9.78
CA GLU A 170 -22.93 7.74 -8.78
C GLU A 170 -22.42 7.90 -7.37
N ILE A 171 -21.28 7.26 -7.05
CA ILE A 171 -20.60 7.44 -5.78
C ILE A 171 -20.22 8.91 -5.59
N PHE A 172 -19.61 9.53 -6.60
CA PHE A 172 -19.27 10.96 -6.56
C PHE A 172 -20.52 11.83 -6.35
N LYS A 173 -21.60 11.59 -7.07
CA LYS A 173 -22.84 12.38 -6.95
C LYS A 173 -23.54 12.21 -5.60
N ARG A 174 -23.49 11.01 -5.02
CA ARG A 174 -24.16 10.69 -3.75
C ARG A 174 -23.36 11.14 -2.52
N TYR A 175 -22.03 11.10 -2.61
CA TYR A 175 -21.14 11.39 -1.49
C TYR A 175 -20.37 12.71 -1.63
N THR A 176 -20.65 13.53 -2.66
CA THR A 176 -19.97 14.81 -2.92
C THR A 176 -19.95 15.71 -1.67
N ARG A 177 -21.07 15.79 -0.93
CA ARG A 177 -21.13 16.58 0.31
C ARG A 177 -20.18 16.04 1.40
N ARG A 178 -20.03 14.72 1.53
CA ARG A 178 -19.15 14.11 2.54
C ARG A 178 -17.68 14.20 2.15
N ILE A 179 -17.38 14.11 0.86
CA ILE A 179 -16.02 14.27 0.30
C ILE A 179 -15.54 15.72 0.44
N LEU A 180 -16.44 16.71 0.35
CA LEU A 180 -16.11 18.13 0.53
C LEU A 180 -15.93 18.56 1.99
N ILE A 181 -16.45 17.78 2.95
CA ILE A 181 -16.39 18.11 4.38
C ILE A 181 -15.23 17.36 5.08
N ALA A 182 -14.70 16.28 4.48
CA ALA A 182 -13.54 15.54 4.97
C ALA A 182 -12.24 16.14 4.47
#